data_f6c202cec4b7804a1b82bc5bf1b98b6f
#
_entry.id   f6c202cec4b7804a1b82bc5bf1b98b6f
#
_cell.length_a   1.000
_cell.length_b   1.000
_cell.length_c   1.000
_cell.angle_alpha   90.00
_cell.angle_beta   90.00
_cell.angle_gamma   90.00
#
_symmetry.space_group_name_H-M   'P 1'
#
loop_
_entity.id
_entity.type
_entity.pdbx_description
1 polymer ?
#
loop_
_entity_poly.entity_id
_entity_poly.type
_entity_poly.pdbx_seq_one_letter_code
_entity_poly.pdbx_strand_id
1 'polypeptide(L)'
;MGIDLSLLDRAGGADGGSAGDGGTSKDSGALDPCADMVIVPIGGQTCVDPTEVSRDAYATFLAARGADTSGQSVACRFNTRFAPEAGWPPAQGTGALPVSWIDWCDAAAYCSWRGKRLCGGLDGAKIALFEAEDPQRSEWTAICSADGELKRPYGNDYVLGRCHDSGAGPAAVGTTLGCEGGYPGVLDLSGNLSEWQDACDDAQGASGANDLCAVMGGSWASDPRDLECDRAQEARRQSASAERGFRCCATP
;
A
#
# COMPACT_ATOMS: atom_id res chain seq x y z
N MET A 1 -65.24 43.08 1.59
CA MET A 1 -65.13 43.95 2.77
C MET A 1 -63.66 43.85 3.14
N GLY A 2 -62.81 44.72 2.81
CA GLY A 2 -62.63 46.12 3.22
C GLY A 2 -61.37 46.08 4.03
N ILE A 3 -60.24 46.52 3.49
CA ILE A 3 -59.54 47.77 3.68
C ILE A 3 -58.99 47.87 5.13
N ASP A 4 -57.69 48.12 5.39
CA ASP A 4 -57.06 49.41 5.23
C ASP A 4 -55.53 49.34 5.35
N LEU A 5 -54.94 50.19 4.55
CA LEU A 5 -53.56 50.67 4.56
C LEU A 5 -53.38 51.70 5.67
N SER A 6 -52.18 51.85 6.18
CA SER A 6 -51.45 53.15 6.27
C SER A 6 -50.40 53.09 7.38
N LEU A 7 -49.20 53.36 6.97
CA LEU A 7 -48.41 54.61 7.13
C LEU A 7 -47.78 54.75 8.53
N LEU A 8 -46.57 54.99 8.76
CA LEU A 8 -45.52 55.91 8.41
C LEU A 8 -44.29 55.59 9.30
N ASP A 9 -43.15 55.44 8.76
CA ASP A 9 -42.11 56.43 8.56
C ASP A 9 -41.26 56.84 9.81
N ARG A 10 -39.96 56.85 9.53
CA ARG A 10 -38.84 57.59 10.14
C ARG A 10 -37.96 56.85 11.15
N ALA A 11 -36.81 56.66 10.77
CA ALA A 11 -35.57 57.41 10.64
C ALA A 11 -34.46 56.98 11.56
N GLY A 12 -33.33 56.69 11.01
CA GLY A 12 -32.07 57.27 11.44
C GLY A 12 -31.20 56.40 12.41
N GLY A 13 -30.04 55.99 11.89
CA GLY A 13 -28.94 55.57 12.71
C GLY A 13 -27.90 54.84 11.89
N ALA A 14 -26.98 55.56 11.31
CA ALA A 14 -25.71 55.06 10.80
C ALA A 14 -24.89 54.58 11.98
N ASP A 15 -24.20 53.45 11.82
CA ASP A 15 -22.73 53.40 12.01
C ASP A 15 -22.27 51.94 12.17
N GLY A 16 -21.11 51.64 11.61
CA GLY A 16 -20.25 50.55 12.03
C GLY A 16 -20.10 49.43 11.02
N GLY A 17 -19.41 49.69 9.90
CA GLY A 17 -18.81 48.66 9.10
C GLY A 17 -17.82 47.87 9.95
N SER A 18 -18.04 46.58 10.07
CA SER A 18 -16.98 45.64 10.41
C SER A 18 -16.80 44.76 9.21
N ALA A 19 -15.74 44.99 8.49
CA ALA A 19 -15.24 44.10 7.46
C ALA A 19 -14.91 42.76 8.12
N GLY A 20 -15.76 41.79 7.95
CA GLY A 20 -15.46 40.40 8.23
C GLY A 20 -14.38 39.95 7.27
N ASP A 21 -13.20 39.81 7.83
CA ASP A 21 -12.03 39.25 7.20
C ASP A 21 -12.38 37.84 6.72
N GLY A 22 -12.61 37.70 5.43
CA GLY A 22 -12.76 36.43 4.77
C GLY A 22 -11.41 35.71 4.79
N GLY A 23 -11.07 35.13 5.93
CA GLY A 23 -9.98 34.20 6.02
C GLY A 23 -10.22 33.04 5.07
N THR A 24 -9.74 33.14 3.84
CA THR A 24 -9.48 31.96 3.03
C THR A 24 -8.44 31.17 3.76
N SER A 25 -8.88 30.17 4.53
CA SER A 25 -8.02 29.06 4.92
C SER A 25 -7.49 28.50 3.61
N LYS A 26 -6.23 28.75 3.33
CA LYS A 26 -5.48 27.92 2.39
C LYS A 26 -5.48 26.54 2.99
N ASP A 27 -6.45 25.75 2.57
CA ASP A 27 -6.42 24.32 2.69
C ASP A 27 -5.15 23.91 1.96
N SER A 28 -4.09 23.70 2.71
CA SER A 28 -2.89 23.05 2.23
C SER A 28 -3.35 21.61 1.96
N GLY A 29 -3.73 21.34 0.71
CA GLY A 29 -4.21 20.02 0.30
C GLY A 29 -3.15 18.97 0.55
N ALA A 30 -3.06 18.54 1.81
CA ALA A 30 -2.41 17.28 2.15
C ALA A 30 -3.18 16.22 1.36
N LEU A 31 -2.46 15.51 0.49
CA LEU A 31 -3.05 14.39 -0.23
C LEU A 31 -3.59 13.42 0.83
N ASP A 32 -4.85 13.09 0.73
CA ASP A 32 -5.44 12.03 1.55
C ASP A 32 -4.67 10.72 1.25
N PRO A 33 -3.90 10.17 2.20
CA PRO A 33 -3.10 8.98 1.95
C PRO A 33 -3.97 7.75 1.67
N CYS A 34 -5.25 7.80 2.04
CA CYS A 34 -6.23 6.74 1.81
C CYS A 34 -7.01 6.91 0.49
N ALA A 35 -6.77 7.98 -0.25
CA ALA A 35 -7.39 8.14 -1.57
C ALA A 35 -7.04 6.92 -2.46
N ASP A 36 -8.04 6.37 -3.14
CA ASP A 36 -7.91 5.18 -4.01
C ASP A 36 -7.50 3.88 -3.27
N MET A 37 -7.67 3.83 -1.95
CA MET A 37 -7.41 2.64 -1.13
C MET A 37 -8.70 2.02 -0.59
N VAL A 38 -8.61 0.76 -0.18
CA VAL A 38 -9.69 0.07 0.57
C VAL A 38 -9.49 0.35 2.05
N ILE A 39 -10.53 0.81 2.73
CA ILE A 39 -10.52 1.00 4.19
C ILE A 39 -11.01 -0.29 4.84
N VAL A 40 -10.18 -0.89 5.68
CA VAL A 40 -10.50 -2.12 6.42
C VAL A 40 -10.50 -1.86 7.93
N PRO A 41 -11.40 -2.51 8.70
CA PRO A 41 -11.58 -2.24 10.14
C PRO A 41 -10.61 -3.04 11.01
N ILE A 42 -9.31 -2.99 10.70
CA ILE A 42 -8.25 -3.62 11.49
C ILE A 42 -7.37 -2.54 12.15
N GLY A 43 -6.82 -2.81 13.33
CA GLY A 43 -5.99 -1.85 14.06
C GLY A 43 -6.68 -0.50 14.35
N GLY A 44 -8.01 -0.49 14.41
CA GLY A 44 -8.85 0.70 14.36
C GLY A 44 -9.40 0.92 12.96
N GLN A 45 -8.61 1.43 12.06
CA GLN A 45 -8.85 1.49 10.62
C GLN A 45 -7.51 1.52 9.88
N THR A 46 -7.36 0.71 8.86
CA THR A 46 -6.21 0.69 7.96
C THR A 46 -6.67 0.89 6.54
N CYS A 47 -5.95 1.70 5.78
CA CYS A 47 -6.11 1.82 4.34
C CYS A 47 -5.07 0.92 3.66
N VAL A 48 -5.50 0.12 2.70
CA VAL A 48 -4.63 -0.80 1.94
C VAL A 48 -4.86 -0.61 0.45
N ASP A 49 -3.79 -0.64 -0.35
CA ASP A 49 -3.91 -0.64 -1.80
C ASP A 49 -4.74 -1.86 -2.25
N PRO A 50 -5.70 -1.69 -3.17
CA PRO A 50 -6.56 -2.79 -3.61
C PRO A 50 -5.79 -3.94 -4.27
N THR A 51 -4.63 -3.66 -4.85
CA THR A 51 -3.77 -4.62 -5.57
C THR A 51 -2.30 -4.31 -5.30
N GLU A 52 -1.40 -5.10 -5.84
CA GLU A 52 0.02 -4.74 -5.92
C GLU A 52 0.22 -3.46 -6.74
N VAL A 53 1.33 -2.78 -6.54
CA VAL A 53 1.71 -1.60 -7.33
C VAL A 53 2.05 -2.02 -8.77
N SER A 54 1.35 -1.43 -9.74
CA SER A 54 1.58 -1.70 -11.16
C SER A 54 2.86 -1.03 -11.69
N ARG A 55 3.36 -1.51 -12.82
CA ARG A 55 4.52 -0.90 -13.52
C ARG A 55 4.24 0.52 -13.98
N ASP A 56 3.01 0.85 -14.40
CA ASP A 56 2.64 2.21 -14.79
C ASP A 56 2.66 3.16 -13.58
N ALA A 57 2.14 2.73 -12.44
CA ALA A 57 2.20 3.51 -11.21
C ALA A 57 3.65 3.72 -10.76
N TYR A 58 4.47 2.68 -10.83
CA TYR A 58 5.89 2.76 -10.47
C TYR A 58 6.69 3.64 -11.45
N ALA A 59 6.36 3.63 -12.75
CA ALA A 59 6.97 4.51 -13.74
C ALA A 59 6.74 6.00 -13.41
N THR A 60 5.58 6.34 -12.88
CA THR A 60 5.26 7.70 -12.43
C THR A 60 6.18 8.14 -11.28
N PHE A 61 6.44 7.25 -10.33
CA PHE A 61 7.39 7.47 -9.24
C PHE A 61 8.81 7.71 -9.77
N LEU A 62 9.29 6.85 -10.66
CA LEU A 62 10.63 7.01 -11.25
C LEU A 62 10.76 8.31 -12.05
N ALA A 63 9.72 8.70 -12.77
CA ALA A 63 9.71 9.98 -13.49
C ALA A 63 9.78 11.18 -12.55
N ALA A 64 9.12 11.10 -11.37
CA ALA A 64 9.12 12.17 -10.38
C ALA A 64 10.43 12.25 -9.59
N ARG A 65 11.06 11.12 -9.29
CA ARG A 65 12.28 11.05 -8.47
C ARG A 65 13.58 11.16 -9.30
N GLY A 66 13.55 10.69 -10.53
CA GLY A 66 14.77 10.62 -11.36
C GLY A 66 15.86 9.79 -10.70
N ALA A 67 17.04 10.38 -10.56
CA ALA A 67 18.18 9.77 -9.87
C ALA A 67 18.26 10.14 -8.36
N ASP A 68 17.30 10.90 -7.85
CA ASP A 68 17.33 11.35 -6.45
C ASP A 68 16.85 10.26 -5.50
N THR A 69 17.78 9.63 -4.81
CA THR A 69 17.53 8.63 -3.76
C THR A 69 17.58 9.19 -2.35
N SER A 70 17.56 10.52 -2.19
CA SER A 70 17.52 11.16 -0.88
C SER A 70 16.23 10.87 -0.11
N GLY A 71 16.28 11.00 1.22
CA GLY A 71 15.12 10.79 2.09
C GLY A 71 14.84 9.34 2.44
N GLN A 72 15.65 8.39 1.99
CA GLN A 72 15.58 6.99 2.43
C GLN A 72 15.99 6.84 3.89
N SER A 73 15.50 5.78 4.53
CA SER A 73 15.91 5.40 5.87
C SER A 73 17.41 5.07 5.93
N VAL A 74 17.97 5.13 7.15
CA VAL A 74 19.38 4.76 7.39
C VAL A 74 19.67 3.32 6.92
N ALA A 75 18.72 2.42 7.07
CA ALA A 75 18.80 1.04 6.65
C ALA A 75 18.93 0.86 5.12
N CYS A 76 18.52 1.89 4.35
CA CYS A 76 18.57 1.89 2.89
C CYS A 76 19.74 2.70 2.29
N ARG A 77 20.78 3.01 3.06
CA ARG A 77 21.96 3.75 2.55
C ARG A 77 22.69 3.07 1.39
N PHE A 78 22.54 1.78 1.24
CA PHE A 78 23.13 1.01 0.15
C PHE A 78 22.37 1.21 -1.16
N ASN A 79 21.08 1.54 -1.10
CA ASN A 79 20.25 1.70 -2.28
C ASN A 79 20.54 3.04 -2.96
N THR A 80 21.15 2.97 -4.14
CA THR A 80 21.61 4.12 -4.94
C THR A 80 20.75 4.39 -6.15
N ARG A 81 19.67 3.63 -6.35
CA ARG A 81 18.73 3.78 -7.47
C ARG A 81 17.40 3.13 -7.13
N PHE A 82 16.30 3.66 -7.68
CA PHE A 82 14.96 3.07 -7.54
C PHE A 82 14.52 2.26 -8.77
N ALA A 83 15.31 2.27 -9.85
CA ALA A 83 14.96 1.54 -11.07
C ALA A 83 15.06 0.02 -10.82
N PRO A 84 14.04 -0.78 -11.22
CA PRO A 84 14.08 -2.22 -11.14
C PRO A 84 15.36 -2.81 -11.72
N GLU A 85 15.87 -3.88 -11.13
CA GLU A 85 17.15 -4.51 -11.53
C GLU A 85 17.07 -5.18 -12.91
N ALA A 86 15.86 -5.62 -13.29
CA ALA A 86 15.61 -6.23 -14.59
C ALA A 86 14.21 -5.87 -15.13
N GLY A 87 14.00 -6.07 -16.43
CA GLY A 87 12.70 -5.84 -17.06
C GLY A 87 12.26 -4.38 -17.13
N TRP A 88 13.18 -3.44 -16.99
CA TRP A 88 12.89 -2.01 -17.04
C TRP A 88 13.69 -1.29 -18.15
N PRO A 89 13.11 -0.33 -18.90
CA PRO A 89 11.68 0.07 -18.85
C PRO A 89 10.75 -1.07 -19.29
N PRO A 90 9.47 -1.06 -18.84
CA PRO A 90 8.54 -2.13 -19.18
C PRO A 90 8.27 -2.17 -20.68
N ALA A 91 8.07 -3.38 -21.22
CA ALA A 91 7.65 -3.54 -22.59
C ALA A 91 6.28 -2.89 -22.83
N GLN A 92 6.03 -2.44 -24.06
CA GLN A 92 4.75 -1.83 -24.43
C GLN A 92 3.57 -2.79 -24.11
N GLY A 93 2.54 -2.28 -23.49
CA GLY A 93 1.33 -3.05 -23.12
C GLY A 93 1.47 -3.88 -21.83
N THR A 94 2.59 -3.76 -21.10
CA THR A 94 2.78 -4.49 -19.82
C THR A 94 2.68 -3.59 -18.59
N GLY A 95 2.16 -2.38 -18.73
CA GLY A 95 2.07 -1.40 -17.65
C GLY A 95 1.15 -1.82 -16.50
N ALA A 96 0.10 -2.60 -16.80
CA ALA A 96 -0.82 -3.14 -15.81
C ALA A 96 -0.27 -4.36 -15.03
N LEU A 97 0.88 -4.92 -15.42
CA LEU A 97 1.53 -5.96 -14.61
C LEU A 97 2.08 -5.35 -13.32
N PRO A 98 2.16 -6.11 -12.23
CA PRO A 98 2.81 -5.62 -11.01
C PRO A 98 4.29 -5.35 -11.24
N VAL A 99 4.83 -4.36 -10.55
CA VAL A 99 6.26 -4.09 -10.58
C VAL A 99 7.01 -5.17 -9.81
N SER A 100 8.07 -5.68 -10.40
CA SER A 100 8.97 -6.67 -9.81
C SER A 100 10.43 -6.26 -10.03
N TRP A 101 11.38 -7.06 -9.57
CA TRP A 101 12.80 -6.74 -9.62
C TRP A 101 13.16 -5.46 -8.85
N ILE A 102 12.42 -5.19 -7.78
CA ILE A 102 12.66 -4.11 -6.83
C ILE A 102 13.04 -4.71 -5.47
N ASP A 103 13.86 -4.00 -4.73
CA ASP A 103 14.21 -4.36 -3.36
C ASP A 103 13.25 -3.72 -2.34
N TRP A 104 13.44 -4.02 -1.05
CA TRP A 104 12.60 -3.48 0.01
C TRP A 104 12.67 -1.95 0.09
N CYS A 105 13.85 -1.39 -0.15
CA CYS A 105 14.06 0.06 -0.07
C CYS A 105 13.38 0.82 -1.21
N ASP A 106 13.34 0.21 -2.39
CA ASP A 106 12.60 0.70 -3.54
C ASP A 106 11.10 0.77 -3.26
N ALA A 107 10.57 -0.32 -2.68
CA ALA A 107 9.17 -0.44 -2.30
C ALA A 107 8.79 0.59 -1.20
N ALA A 108 9.59 0.69 -0.15
CA ALA A 108 9.40 1.65 0.93
C ALA A 108 9.46 3.10 0.44
N ALA A 109 10.39 3.42 -0.48
CA ALA A 109 10.53 4.74 -1.06
C ALA A 109 9.32 5.12 -1.92
N TYR A 110 8.78 4.18 -2.71
CA TYR A 110 7.56 4.40 -3.49
C TYR A 110 6.37 4.70 -2.56
N CYS A 111 6.13 3.86 -1.55
CA CYS A 111 5.02 4.07 -0.62
C CYS A 111 5.16 5.43 0.09
N SER A 112 6.35 5.78 0.57
CA SER A 112 6.62 7.07 1.20
C SER A 112 6.38 8.25 0.25
N TRP A 113 6.76 8.14 -1.03
CA TRP A 113 6.49 9.15 -2.04
C TRP A 113 4.99 9.38 -2.25
N ARG A 114 4.18 8.31 -2.11
CA ARG A 114 2.71 8.38 -2.16
C ARG A 114 2.07 8.90 -0.87
N GLY A 115 2.85 9.22 0.17
CA GLY A 115 2.34 9.55 1.50
C GLY A 115 1.81 8.32 2.27
N LYS A 116 2.22 7.12 1.85
CA LYS A 116 1.88 5.81 2.38
C LYS A 116 3.11 5.14 3.00
N ARG A 117 2.99 3.91 3.42
CA ARG A 117 4.08 3.04 3.90
C ARG A 117 3.91 1.61 3.41
N LEU A 118 4.91 0.77 3.52
CA LEU A 118 4.70 -0.67 3.45
C LEU A 118 3.75 -1.10 4.58
N CYS A 119 2.99 -2.18 4.37
CA CYS A 119 2.16 -2.73 5.43
C CYS A 119 3.06 -3.29 6.54
N GLY A 120 2.74 -2.97 7.78
CA GLY A 120 3.52 -3.31 8.97
C GLY A 120 2.62 -3.81 10.09
N GLY A 121 2.76 -3.23 11.28
CA GLY A 121 1.94 -3.54 12.44
C GLY A 121 0.54 -2.91 12.40
N LEU A 122 -0.38 -3.47 13.17
CA LEU A 122 -1.76 -2.96 13.29
C LEU A 122 -1.86 -1.51 13.77
N ASP A 123 -0.80 -0.99 14.36
CA ASP A 123 -0.65 0.41 14.77
C ASP A 123 0.05 1.28 13.70
N GLY A 124 0.35 0.70 12.54
CA GLY A 124 1.07 1.33 11.45
C GLY A 124 2.59 1.41 11.64
N ALA A 125 3.12 0.86 12.72
CA ALA A 125 4.55 0.82 12.97
C ALA A 125 5.22 -0.39 12.29
N LYS A 126 6.53 -0.34 12.16
CA LYS A 126 7.32 -1.50 11.80
C LYS A 126 7.17 -2.60 12.86
N ILE A 127 7.17 -3.85 12.41
CA ILE A 127 7.15 -5.03 13.30
C ILE A 127 8.41 -5.87 13.14
N ALA A 128 8.64 -6.77 14.09
CA ALA A 128 9.72 -7.74 13.99
C ALA A 128 9.37 -8.79 12.91
N LEU A 129 10.42 -9.34 12.29
CA LEU A 129 10.28 -10.32 11.21
C LEU A 129 9.34 -11.49 11.59
N PHE A 130 9.51 -12.05 12.80
CA PHE A 130 8.71 -13.20 13.29
C PHE A 130 7.24 -12.84 13.60
N GLU A 131 6.88 -11.55 13.64
CA GLU A 131 5.50 -11.09 13.84
C GLU A 131 4.71 -11.00 12.54
N ALA A 132 5.37 -11.14 11.39
CA ALA A 132 4.74 -11.01 10.07
C ALA A 132 3.64 -12.04 9.80
N GLU A 133 3.72 -13.23 10.41
CA GLU A 133 2.75 -14.32 10.27
C GLU A 133 1.57 -14.22 11.24
N ASP A 134 1.61 -13.30 12.20
CA ASP A 134 0.59 -13.17 13.25
C ASP A 134 -0.48 -12.13 12.85
N PRO A 135 -1.75 -12.52 12.61
CA PRO A 135 -2.82 -11.59 12.25
C PRO A 135 -3.15 -10.59 13.36
N GLN A 136 -2.74 -10.84 14.60
CA GLN A 136 -2.90 -9.89 15.70
C GLN A 136 -1.77 -8.85 15.78
N ARG A 137 -0.78 -8.97 14.90
CA ARG A 137 0.40 -8.10 14.86
C ARG A 137 0.60 -7.46 13.50
N SER A 138 0.35 -8.21 12.41
CA SER A 138 0.61 -7.81 11.03
C SER A 138 -0.67 -7.36 10.32
N GLU A 139 -0.68 -6.15 9.78
CA GLU A 139 -1.79 -5.63 8.95
C GLU A 139 -2.03 -6.53 7.73
N TRP A 140 -0.96 -6.87 7.02
CA TRP A 140 -1.08 -7.67 5.80
C TRP A 140 -1.73 -9.03 6.07
N THR A 141 -1.25 -9.71 7.11
CA THR A 141 -1.76 -11.03 7.52
C THR A 141 -3.19 -10.95 8.01
N ALA A 142 -3.54 -9.93 8.82
CA ALA A 142 -4.92 -9.67 9.23
C ALA A 142 -5.84 -9.42 8.03
N ILE A 143 -5.40 -8.61 7.05
CA ILE A 143 -6.17 -8.31 5.84
C ILE A 143 -6.37 -9.58 4.98
N CYS A 144 -5.31 -10.34 4.74
CA CYS A 144 -5.35 -11.56 3.94
C CYS A 144 -6.25 -12.61 4.57
N SER A 145 -6.13 -12.82 5.87
CA SER A 145 -6.78 -13.91 6.61
C SER A 145 -8.11 -13.56 7.25
N ALA A 146 -8.66 -12.36 7.04
CA ALA A 146 -9.82 -11.87 7.81
C ALA A 146 -9.60 -12.04 9.33
N ASP A 147 -8.57 -11.41 9.88
CA ASP A 147 -8.17 -11.49 11.28
C ASP A 147 -7.80 -12.91 11.79
N GLY A 148 -7.33 -13.78 10.88
CA GLY A 148 -6.89 -15.14 11.22
C GLY A 148 -7.96 -16.21 11.02
N GLU A 149 -9.12 -15.87 10.49
CA GLU A 149 -10.23 -16.80 10.21
C GLU A 149 -9.95 -17.69 8.97
N LEU A 150 -9.17 -17.17 8.02
CA LEU A 150 -8.91 -17.81 6.74
C LEU A 150 -7.42 -18.11 6.55
N LYS A 151 -7.12 -19.24 5.93
CA LYS A 151 -5.75 -19.56 5.52
C LYS A 151 -5.33 -18.85 4.24
N ARG A 152 -6.28 -18.55 3.37
CA ARG A 152 -6.09 -17.85 2.10
C ARG A 152 -7.19 -16.80 1.94
N PRO A 153 -6.99 -15.78 1.12
CA PRO A 153 -7.99 -14.71 0.97
C PRO A 153 -9.41 -15.23 0.69
N TYR A 154 -9.53 -16.34 -0.01
CA TYR A 154 -10.78 -16.90 -0.47
C TYR A 154 -11.31 -18.11 0.36
N GLY A 155 -10.59 -18.53 1.40
CA GLY A 155 -11.00 -19.66 2.24
C GLY A 155 -9.85 -20.52 2.77
N ASN A 156 -10.21 -21.66 3.40
CA ASN A 156 -9.24 -22.51 4.07
C ASN A 156 -8.65 -23.60 3.16
N ASP A 157 -9.38 -24.00 2.12
CA ASP A 157 -8.94 -25.03 1.19
C ASP A 157 -8.20 -24.42 0.00
N TYR A 158 -7.12 -25.08 -0.42
CA TYR A 158 -6.42 -24.67 -1.63
C TYR A 158 -7.26 -25.04 -2.88
N VAL A 159 -7.42 -24.06 -3.76
CA VAL A 159 -8.11 -24.24 -5.04
C VAL A 159 -7.18 -23.71 -6.15
N LEU A 160 -6.63 -24.63 -6.94
CA LEU A 160 -5.72 -24.32 -8.04
C LEU A 160 -6.34 -23.29 -9.01
N GLY A 161 -5.59 -22.23 -9.31
CA GLY A 161 -6.01 -21.15 -10.21
C GLY A 161 -7.07 -20.21 -9.63
N ARG A 162 -7.40 -20.32 -8.35
CA ARG A 162 -8.30 -19.36 -7.68
C ARG A 162 -7.66 -18.00 -7.55
N CYS A 163 -6.39 -17.97 -7.19
CA CYS A 163 -5.47 -16.86 -7.33
C CYS A 163 -4.52 -17.15 -8.49
N HIS A 164 -3.71 -16.18 -8.90
CA HIS A 164 -2.71 -16.41 -9.95
C HIS A 164 -1.48 -17.11 -9.35
N ASP A 165 -1.56 -18.42 -9.22
CA ASP A 165 -0.61 -19.31 -8.53
C ASP A 165 0.11 -20.29 -9.47
N SER A 166 -0.03 -20.09 -10.78
CA SER A 166 0.65 -20.91 -11.80
C SER A 166 0.77 -20.12 -13.10
N GLY A 167 1.83 -20.39 -13.85
CA GLY A 167 2.03 -19.72 -15.14
C GLY A 167 3.51 -19.51 -15.47
N ALA A 168 3.77 -18.65 -16.44
CA ALA A 168 5.12 -18.30 -16.87
C ALA A 168 5.54 -16.88 -16.43
N GLY A 169 4.74 -16.23 -15.58
CA GLY A 169 4.96 -14.87 -15.09
C GLY A 169 3.70 -14.28 -14.46
N PRO A 170 3.76 -13.05 -13.94
CA PRO A 170 2.63 -12.42 -13.27
C PRO A 170 1.50 -12.05 -14.24
N ALA A 171 0.28 -11.98 -13.74
CA ALA A 171 -0.91 -11.43 -14.38
C ALA A 171 -1.03 -9.92 -14.13
N ALA A 172 -1.86 -9.23 -14.91
CA ALA A 172 -2.20 -7.83 -14.63
C ALA A 172 -2.89 -7.72 -13.26
N VAL A 173 -2.53 -6.68 -12.48
CA VAL A 173 -3.06 -6.49 -11.13
C VAL A 173 -4.59 -6.38 -11.14
N GLY A 174 -5.23 -6.99 -10.15
CA GLY A 174 -6.68 -6.93 -9.98
C GLY A 174 -7.49 -7.72 -11.02
N THR A 175 -6.87 -8.54 -11.86
CA THR A 175 -7.62 -9.31 -12.88
C THR A 175 -8.07 -10.67 -12.40
N THR A 176 -7.50 -11.19 -11.31
CA THR A 176 -7.86 -12.48 -10.73
C THR A 176 -8.96 -12.32 -9.69
N LEU A 177 -10.18 -12.03 -10.16
CA LEU A 177 -11.33 -11.70 -9.29
C LEU A 177 -11.68 -12.80 -8.28
N GLY A 178 -11.25 -14.04 -8.51
CA GLY A 178 -11.41 -15.15 -7.57
C GLY A 178 -10.49 -15.05 -6.34
N CYS A 179 -9.47 -14.18 -6.40
CA CYS A 179 -8.48 -13.95 -5.38
C CYS A 179 -8.80 -12.68 -4.56
N GLU A 180 -10.06 -12.50 -4.20
CA GLU A 180 -10.48 -11.41 -3.32
C GLU A 180 -10.17 -11.78 -1.88
N GLY A 181 -9.50 -10.89 -1.16
CA GLY A 181 -9.01 -11.09 0.20
C GLY A 181 -10.08 -11.03 1.27
N GLY A 182 -9.72 -11.29 2.51
CA GLY A 182 -10.63 -11.31 3.67
C GLY A 182 -11.56 -10.08 3.80
N TYR A 183 -11.25 -9.01 3.07
CA TYR A 183 -12.06 -7.78 2.98
C TYR A 183 -12.36 -7.46 1.51
N PRO A 184 -13.63 -7.11 1.18
CA PRO A 184 -14.03 -6.81 -0.19
C PRO A 184 -13.20 -5.69 -0.84
N GLY A 185 -12.81 -5.89 -2.08
CA GLY A 185 -12.02 -4.93 -2.86
C GLY A 185 -10.51 -5.07 -2.73
N VAL A 186 -10.00 -5.96 -1.87
CA VAL A 186 -8.57 -6.27 -1.77
C VAL A 186 -8.29 -7.55 -2.55
N LEU A 187 -7.49 -7.45 -3.61
CA LEU A 187 -7.20 -8.51 -4.57
C LEU A 187 -5.72 -8.91 -4.54
N ASP A 188 -5.43 -10.08 -5.09
CA ASP A 188 -4.07 -10.59 -5.33
C ASP A 188 -3.19 -10.75 -4.08
N LEU A 189 -3.80 -10.94 -2.89
CA LEU A 189 -3.06 -11.22 -1.64
C LEU A 189 -2.46 -12.64 -1.57
N SER A 190 -2.68 -13.46 -2.58
CA SER A 190 -2.14 -14.81 -2.68
C SER A 190 -1.79 -15.09 -4.13
N GLY A 191 -0.57 -15.52 -4.41
CA GLY A 191 -0.08 -15.65 -5.79
C GLY A 191 0.25 -14.29 -6.43
N ASN A 192 0.32 -14.25 -7.74
CA ASN A 192 0.81 -13.14 -8.56
C ASN A 192 2.24 -12.75 -8.19
N LEU A 193 2.48 -11.78 -7.31
CA LEU A 193 3.80 -11.55 -6.71
C LEU A 193 3.73 -11.66 -5.19
N SER A 194 4.77 -12.21 -4.58
CA SER A 194 4.97 -12.09 -3.15
C SER A 194 5.30 -10.65 -2.77
N GLU A 195 4.87 -10.19 -1.59
CA GLU A 195 4.86 -8.78 -1.26
C GLU A 195 5.75 -8.43 -0.07
N TRP A 196 6.64 -7.44 -0.26
CA TRP A 196 7.45 -6.87 0.80
C TRP A 196 6.59 -6.28 1.92
N GLN A 197 7.01 -6.56 3.19
CA GLN A 197 6.37 -6.02 4.39
C GLN A 197 7.34 -5.15 5.19
N ASP A 198 6.82 -4.22 6.00
CA ASP A 198 7.62 -3.49 6.99
C ASP A 198 7.82 -4.34 8.26
N ALA A 199 8.38 -5.51 8.05
CA ALA A 199 8.66 -6.53 9.04
C ALA A 199 10.08 -7.08 8.79
N CYS A 200 11.08 -6.47 9.40
CA CYS A 200 12.47 -6.83 9.17
C CYS A 200 13.20 -7.14 10.47
N ASP A 201 14.19 -8.03 10.36
CA ASP A 201 15.21 -8.24 11.39
C ASP A 201 16.24 -7.09 11.27
N ASP A 202 16.30 -6.24 12.28
CA ASP A 202 17.29 -5.17 12.34
C ASP A 202 18.57 -5.72 12.97
N ALA A 203 19.33 -6.48 12.22
CA ALA A 203 20.65 -6.94 12.67
C ALA A 203 21.51 -5.74 13.08
N GLN A 204 21.82 -5.66 14.37
CA GLN A 204 22.57 -4.54 14.94
C GLN A 204 23.96 -4.44 14.30
N GLY A 205 24.24 -3.29 13.69
CA GLY A 205 25.54 -2.94 13.15
C GLY A 205 25.78 -3.22 11.67
N ALA A 206 24.80 -3.75 10.94
CA ALA A 206 24.86 -3.90 9.48
C ALA A 206 24.43 -2.61 8.76
N SER A 207 24.80 -2.51 7.47
CA SER A 207 24.34 -1.43 6.58
C SER A 207 22.85 -1.52 6.22
N GLY A 208 22.09 -2.44 6.79
CA GLY A 208 20.71 -2.75 6.47
C GLY A 208 20.50 -3.62 5.22
N ALA A 209 21.49 -3.71 4.34
CA ALA A 209 21.42 -4.45 3.08
C ALA A 209 21.12 -5.95 3.25
N ASN A 210 21.70 -6.56 4.27
CA ASN A 210 21.59 -8.00 4.54
C ASN A 210 20.52 -8.36 5.59
N ASP A 211 19.83 -7.36 6.16
CA ASP A 211 18.72 -7.63 7.05
C ASP A 211 17.66 -8.45 6.31
N LEU A 212 17.10 -9.44 7.00
CA LEU A 212 15.99 -10.21 6.45
C LEU A 212 14.70 -9.46 6.67
N CYS A 213 13.89 -9.37 5.64
CA CYS A 213 12.54 -8.80 5.69
C CYS A 213 11.53 -9.84 5.23
N ALA A 214 10.32 -9.77 5.78
CA ALA A 214 9.22 -10.64 5.42
C ALA A 214 8.69 -10.33 4.02
N VAL A 215 8.33 -11.40 3.33
CA VAL A 215 7.65 -11.39 2.03
C VAL A 215 6.47 -12.34 2.11
N MET A 216 5.26 -11.85 1.83
CA MET A 216 4.01 -12.56 2.09
C MET A 216 3.28 -12.95 0.81
N GLY A 217 2.37 -13.92 0.89
CA GLY A 217 1.38 -14.26 -0.14
C GLY A 217 1.84 -15.22 -1.24
N GLY A 218 3.14 -15.50 -1.33
CA GLY A 218 3.68 -16.29 -2.44
C GLY A 218 3.52 -15.62 -3.81
N SER A 219 3.93 -16.30 -4.87
CA SER A 219 3.92 -15.77 -6.24
C SER A 219 3.23 -16.72 -7.22
N TRP A 220 3.22 -16.33 -8.49
CA TRP A 220 2.78 -17.16 -9.62
C TRP A 220 3.57 -18.48 -9.77
N ALA A 221 4.70 -18.64 -9.09
CA ALA A 221 5.56 -19.83 -9.13
C ALA A 221 5.69 -20.54 -7.79
N SER A 222 4.91 -20.15 -6.78
CA SER A 222 5.00 -20.69 -5.42
C SER A 222 4.23 -21.99 -5.23
N ASP A 223 4.68 -22.80 -4.27
CA ASP A 223 3.93 -23.96 -3.81
C ASP A 223 2.66 -23.54 -3.08
N PRO A 224 1.59 -24.40 -3.07
CA PRO A 224 0.31 -24.08 -2.41
C PRO A 224 0.41 -23.67 -0.94
N ARG A 225 1.46 -24.11 -0.24
CA ARG A 225 1.69 -23.77 1.17
C ARG A 225 2.17 -22.32 1.34
N ASP A 226 2.99 -21.82 0.42
CA ASP A 226 3.51 -20.46 0.46
C ASP A 226 2.46 -19.41 0.09
N LEU A 227 1.30 -19.86 -0.39
CA LEU A 227 0.12 -19.06 -0.70
C LEU A 227 -0.81 -18.86 0.49
N GLU A 228 -0.46 -19.40 1.68
CA GLU A 228 -1.23 -19.17 2.91
C GLU A 228 -0.91 -17.81 3.51
N CYS A 229 -1.94 -17.14 4.08
CA CYS A 229 -1.81 -15.80 4.64
C CYS A 229 -0.85 -15.71 5.83
N ASP A 230 -0.66 -16.81 6.55
CA ASP A 230 0.22 -16.93 7.71
C ASP A 230 1.58 -17.56 7.37
N ARG A 231 2.04 -17.37 6.13
CA ARG A 231 3.32 -17.88 5.65
C ARG A 231 4.20 -16.76 5.13
N ALA A 232 5.21 -16.43 5.91
CA ALA A 232 6.27 -15.52 5.50
C ALA A 232 7.40 -16.28 4.83
N GLN A 233 7.86 -15.75 3.71
CA GLN A 233 9.20 -16.02 3.20
C GLN A 233 10.13 -14.92 3.68
N GLU A 234 11.41 -15.19 3.75
CA GLU A 234 12.42 -14.22 4.15
C GLU A 234 13.31 -13.87 2.97
N ALA A 235 13.57 -12.59 2.80
CA ALA A 235 14.50 -12.14 1.80
C ALA A 235 15.37 -10.99 2.31
N ARG A 236 16.62 -10.94 1.83
CA ARG A 236 17.49 -9.83 2.18
C ARG A 236 16.93 -8.52 1.65
N ARG A 237 16.99 -7.46 2.46
CA ARG A 237 16.47 -6.13 2.11
C ARG A 237 16.93 -5.64 0.75
N GLN A 238 18.18 -5.92 0.35
CA GLN A 238 18.75 -5.54 -0.95
C GLN A 238 18.41 -6.47 -2.11
N SER A 239 17.71 -7.58 -1.88
CA SER A 239 17.49 -8.56 -2.94
C SER A 239 16.24 -8.25 -3.74
N ALA A 240 16.36 -8.27 -5.06
CA ALA A 240 15.28 -8.17 -6.01
C ALA A 240 14.96 -9.52 -6.65
N SER A 241 13.72 -9.73 -7.09
CA SER A 241 13.28 -10.97 -7.75
C SER A 241 12.16 -10.69 -8.75
N ALA A 242 12.04 -11.57 -9.76
CA ALA A 242 10.92 -11.57 -10.71
C ALA A 242 9.57 -11.85 -10.03
N GLU A 243 9.59 -12.53 -8.89
CA GLU A 243 8.44 -13.04 -8.16
C GLU A 243 8.05 -12.16 -6.98
N ARG A 244 8.65 -10.97 -6.85
CA ARG A 244 8.47 -10.12 -5.68
C ARG A 244 8.13 -8.70 -6.07
N GLY A 245 7.04 -8.21 -5.47
CA GLY A 245 6.52 -6.87 -5.59
C GLY A 245 6.12 -6.33 -4.22
N PHE A 246 5.11 -5.48 -4.18
CA PHE A 246 4.59 -4.90 -2.94
C PHE A 246 3.25 -4.20 -3.17
N ARG A 247 2.56 -3.93 -2.07
CA ARG A 247 1.47 -2.95 -1.96
C ARG A 247 1.74 -2.01 -0.80
N CYS A 248 1.04 -0.87 -0.75
CA CYS A 248 1.16 0.08 0.34
C CYS A 248 -0.04 0.02 1.28
N CYS A 249 0.21 0.39 2.54
CA CYS A 249 -0.79 0.66 3.56
C CYS A 249 -0.70 2.12 4.01
N ALA A 250 -1.77 2.63 4.62
CA ALA A 250 -1.80 3.94 5.26
C ALA A 250 -2.75 3.92 6.47
N THR A 251 -2.62 4.93 7.31
CA THR A 251 -3.54 5.18 8.42
C THR A 251 -4.39 6.40 8.07
N PRO A 252 -5.74 6.34 8.20
CA PRO A 252 -6.65 7.43 7.92
C PRO A 252 -6.37 8.71 8.72
#